data_93a4beca91271848a144fd8289ff7368
#
_entry.id   93a4beca91271848a144fd8289ff7368
#
_cell.length_a   1.000
_cell.length_b   1.000
_cell.length_c   1.000
_cell.angle_alpha   90.00
_cell.angle_beta   90.00
_cell.angle_gamma   90.00
#
_symmetry.space_group_name_H-M   'P 1'
#
loop_
_entity.id
_entity.type
_entity.pdbx_description
1 polymer ?
#
loop_
_entity_poly.entity_id
_entity_poly.type
_entity_poly.pdbx_seq_one_letter_code
_entity_poly.pdbx_strand_id
1 'polypeptide(L)'
;MIYLDHHAATPVSPEVRAAMDAARDRAWANASSAHRFGREARALLEDARAAVAEAIGAEPASVVFTSTGTEACHVGLAGFRGLRRVVMSPLEHPAVAENCAALGLPVHRFEMTGGRPPPAEALGLREGDLLAVTWVNHETGTILPVEDYCRAAREAGASSFVDGIQALGKVPVNVRALGADAVAFAAQKVGGPTGAAALFVRRGAPHDSPLLGGPQERGRRPGTPDVERFVRFGAAAKAIPGRLAAMPR
;
A
#
# COMPACT_ATOMS: atom_id res chain seq x y z
N MET A 1 1.27 -20.03 -24.90
CA MET A 1 1.32 -20.26 -23.43
C MET A 1 0.33 -19.27 -22.81
N ILE A 2 -0.55 -19.73 -21.92
CA ILE A 2 -1.50 -18.88 -21.18
C ILE A 2 -0.89 -18.64 -19.78
N TYR A 3 -0.72 -17.37 -19.39
CA TYR A 3 -0.24 -16.98 -18.07
C TYR A 3 -1.43 -16.69 -17.16
N LEU A 4 -1.53 -17.40 -16.04
CA LEU A 4 -2.65 -17.31 -15.09
C LEU A 4 -2.23 -16.86 -13.69
N ASP A 5 -0.93 -16.63 -13.44
CA ASP A 5 -0.40 -16.27 -12.11
C ASP A 5 -0.34 -14.74 -11.88
N HIS A 6 -1.45 -14.06 -12.13
CA HIS A 6 -1.55 -12.60 -11.94
C HIS A 6 -1.49 -12.16 -10.47
N HIS A 7 -1.67 -13.09 -9.53
CA HIS A 7 -1.49 -12.82 -8.09
C HIS A 7 -0.01 -12.71 -7.70
N ALA A 8 0.88 -13.43 -8.38
CA ALA A 8 2.32 -13.26 -8.19
C ALA A 8 2.84 -11.99 -8.88
N ALA A 9 2.55 -11.82 -10.16
CA ALA A 9 2.88 -10.60 -10.92
C ALA A 9 1.95 -10.45 -12.13
N THR A 10 1.64 -9.21 -12.51
CA THR A 10 0.87 -8.91 -13.71
C THR A 10 1.83 -8.40 -14.80
N PRO A 11 1.75 -8.88 -16.04
CA PRO A 11 2.57 -8.39 -17.14
C PRO A 11 2.44 -6.88 -17.32
N VAL A 12 3.57 -6.21 -17.58
CA VAL A 12 3.60 -4.76 -17.84
C VAL A 12 2.86 -4.46 -19.14
N SER A 13 1.89 -3.54 -19.10
CA SER A 13 1.12 -3.16 -20.27
C SER A 13 1.97 -2.32 -21.26
N PRO A 14 1.57 -2.27 -22.56
CA PRO A 14 2.24 -1.43 -23.56
C PRO A 14 2.30 0.04 -23.14
N GLU A 15 1.24 0.58 -22.55
CA GLU A 15 1.13 1.98 -22.12
C GLU A 15 2.12 2.28 -20.97
N VAL A 16 2.24 1.37 -20.01
CA VAL A 16 3.22 1.48 -18.90
C VAL A 16 4.64 1.42 -19.47
N ARG A 17 4.88 0.56 -20.46
CA ARG A 17 6.18 0.45 -21.13
C ARG A 17 6.55 1.74 -21.87
N ALA A 18 5.61 2.32 -22.61
CA ALA A 18 5.79 3.60 -23.30
C ALA A 18 6.08 4.75 -22.33
N ALA A 19 5.39 4.81 -21.18
CA ALA A 19 5.65 5.80 -20.13
C ALA A 19 7.06 5.67 -19.53
N MET A 20 7.57 4.44 -19.42
CA MET A 20 8.95 4.19 -19.02
C MET A 20 9.96 4.80 -20.01
N ASP A 21 9.80 4.48 -21.28
CA ASP A 21 10.73 4.91 -22.33
C ASP A 21 10.75 6.44 -22.41
N ALA A 22 9.60 7.11 -22.28
CA ALA A 22 9.49 8.56 -22.25
C ALA A 22 10.14 9.22 -21.00
N ALA A 23 10.22 8.50 -19.87
CA ALA A 23 10.80 9.04 -18.64
C ALA A 23 12.31 8.79 -18.51
N ARG A 24 12.85 7.79 -19.21
CA ARG A 24 14.23 7.29 -19.04
C ARG A 24 15.29 8.39 -19.05
N ASP A 25 15.24 9.29 -20.04
CA ASP A 25 16.23 10.33 -20.22
C ASP A 25 16.10 11.50 -19.23
N ARG A 26 15.03 11.54 -18.43
CA ARG A 26 14.67 12.62 -17.52
C ARG A 26 14.66 12.19 -16.04
N ALA A 27 14.48 10.91 -15.77
CA ALA A 27 14.28 10.37 -14.43
C ALA A 27 15.61 10.03 -13.70
N TRP A 28 16.74 10.12 -14.35
CA TRP A 28 18.05 9.69 -13.82
C TRP A 28 18.59 10.58 -12.70
N ALA A 29 18.17 11.85 -12.65
CA ALA A 29 18.70 12.82 -11.72
C ALA A 29 18.12 12.66 -10.31
N ASN A 30 18.88 13.09 -9.29
CA ASN A 30 18.40 13.12 -7.92
C ASN A 30 17.28 14.18 -7.78
N ALA A 31 16.06 13.76 -7.46
CA ALA A 31 14.88 14.61 -7.29
C ALA A 31 15.04 15.64 -6.13
N SER A 32 16.02 15.48 -5.23
CA SER A 32 16.32 16.43 -4.16
C SER A 32 17.21 17.59 -4.60
N SER A 33 17.84 17.50 -5.80
CA SER A 33 18.74 18.54 -6.30
C SER A 33 17.98 19.79 -6.78
N ALA A 34 18.56 20.97 -6.54
CA ALA A 34 17.95 22.25 -6.90
C ALA A 34 18.17 22.65 -8.37
N HIS A 35 19.09 21.99 -9.09
CA HIS A 35 19.35 22.28 -10.51
C HIS A 35 18.24 21.76 -11.42
N ARG A 36 18.26 22.15 -12.70
CA ARG A 36 17.23 21.84 -13.70
C ARG A 36 16.87 20.35 -13.73
N PHE A 37 17.85 19.46 -13.86
CA PHE A 37 17.60 18.02 -13.96
C PHE A 37 16.94 17.43 -12.69
N GLY A 38 17.33 17.90 -11.50
CA GLY A 38 16.69 17.49 -10.25
C GLY A 38 15.23 17.95 -10.16
N ARG A 39 14.94 19.18 -10.64
CA ARG A 39 13.55 19.68 -10.70
C ARG A 39 12.70 18.88 -11.69
N GLU A 40 13.24 18.48 -12.84
CA GLU A 40 12.57 17.64 -13.83
C GLU A 40 12.25 16.25 -13.23
N ALA A 41 13.23 15.61 -12.58
CA ALA A 41 13.02 14.34 -11.90
C ALA A 41 11.99 14.45 -10.77
N ARG A 42 11.99 15.55 -10.01
CA ARG A 42 10.98 15.82 -8.97
C ARG A 42 9.59 15.96 -9.55
N ALA A 43 9.44 16.69 -10.65
CA ALA A 43 8.15 16.84 -11.32
C ALA A 43 7.58 15.47 -11.73
N LEU A 44 8.40 14.62 -12.36
CA LEU A 44 8.01 13.26 -12.73
C LEU A 44 7.59 12.42 -11.50
N LEU A 45 8.32 12.53 -10.39
CA LEU A 45 8.00 11.82 -9.15
C LEU A 45 6.65 12.27 -8.57
N GLU A 46 6.38 13.58 -8.54
CA GLU A 46 5.13 14.11 -7.99
C GLU A 46 3.94 13.84 -8.93
N ASP A 47 4.12 13.85 -10.25
CA ASP A 47 3.09 13.43 -11.21
C ASP A 47 2.71 11.96 -11.03
N ALA A 48 3.71 11.09 -10.80
CA ALA A 48 3.48 9.69 -10.50
C ALA A 48 2.72 9.50 -9.18
N ARG A 49 3.11 10.29 -8.15
CA ARG A 49 2.44 10.29 -6.84
C ARG A 49 0.97 10.71 -6.96
N ALA A 50 0.70 11.77 -7.71
CA ALA A 50 -0.66 12.23 -7.96
C ALA A 50 -1.52 11.15 -8.63
N ALA A 51 -0.96 10.45 -9.63
CA ALA A 51 -1.66 9.36 -10.32
C ALA A 51 -1.98 8.16 -9.39
N VAL A 52 -1.02 7.77 -8.52
CA VAL A 52 -1.27 6.72 -7.53
C VAL A 52 -2.30 7.17 -6.51
N ALA A 53 -2.19 8.41 -6.03
CA ALA A 53 -3.15 8.98 -5.07
C ALA A 53 -4.57 9.01 -5.63
N GLU A 54 -4.74 9.44 -6.87
CA GLU A 54 -6.04 9.42 -7.58
C GLU A 54 -6.62 8.00 -7.65
N ALA A 55 -5.80 7.03 -8.06
CA ALA A 55 -6.23 5.63 -8.20
C ALA A 55 -6.70 4.98 -6.89
N ILE A 56 -6.23 5.45 -5.73
CA ILE A 56 -6.61 4.95 -4.41
C ILE A 56 -7.56 5.88 -3.64
N GLY A 57 -7.97 7.02 -4.22
CA GLY A 57 -8.85 8.00 -3.57
C GLY A 57 -8.16 8.77 -2.43
N ALA A 58 -6.84 9.05 -2.54
CA ALA A 58 -6.04 9.72 -1.52
C ALA A 58 -5.64 11.16 -1.92
N GLU A 59 -5.10 11.90 -0.95
CA GLU A 59 -4.30 13.10 -1.24
C GLU A 59 -2.85 12.68 -1.58
N PRO A 60 -2.17 13.33 -2.55
CA PRO A 60 -0.79 12.99 -2.87
C PRO A 60 0.16 13.06 -1.65
N ALA A 61 -0.08 13.98 -0.72
CA ALA A 61 0.72 14.11 0.51
C ALA A 61 0.63 12.91 1.46
N SER A 62 -0.40 12.07 1.33
CA SER A 62 -0.63 10.86 2.12
C SER A 62 0.01 9.61 1.49
N VAL A 63 0.54 9.70 0.28
CA VAL A 63 1.21 8.60 -0.43
C VAL A 63 2.72 8.68 -0.19
N VAL A 64 3.30 7.58 0.25
CA VAL A 64 4.74 7.38 0.48
C VAL A 64 5.22 6.29 -0.47
N PHE A 65 6.17 6.58 -1.32
CA PHE A 65 6.75 5.58 -2.20
C PHE A 65 7.76 4.69 -1.46
N THR A 66 7.70 3.40 -1.74
CA THR A 66 8.61 2.36 -1.24
C THR A 66 9.07 1.46 -2.38
N SER A 67 10.13 0.68 -2.17
CA SER A 67 10.67 -0.17 -3.23
C SER A 67 9.88 -1.47 -3.43
N THR A 68 9.22 -1.97 -2.40
CA THR A 68 8.47 -3.23 -2.45
C THR A 68 7.24 -3.19 -1.57
N GLY A 69 6.27 -4.08 -1.82
CA GLY A 69 5.13 -4.28 -0.91
C GLY A 69 5.59 -4.69 0.50
N THR A 70 6.64 -5.50 0.61
CA THR A 70 7.23 -5.88 1.90
C THR A 70 7.76 -4.66 2.66
N GLU A 71 8.46 -3.75 1.98
CA GLU A 71 8.92 -2.49 2.58
C GLU A 71 7.72 -1.61 2.99
N ALA A 72 6.68 -1.53 2.16
CA ALA A 72 5.47 -0.79 2.51
C ALA A 72 4.78 -1.37 3.76
N CYS A 73 4.69 -2.69 3.89
CA CYS A 73 4.18 -3.35 5.08
C CYS A 73 5.05 -3.07 6.31
N HIS A 74 6.38 -3.17 6.16
CA HIS A 74 7.31 -2.89 7.25
C HIS A 74 7.17 -1.44 7.75
N VAL A 75 7.27 -0.47 6.85
CA VAL A 75 7.14 0.96 7.20
C VAL A 75 5.76 1.24 7.80
N GLY A 76 4.70 0.66 7.22
CA GLY A 76 3.33 0.84 7.68
C GLY A 76 3.06 0.28 9.07
N LEU A 77 3.61 -0.89 9.41
CA LEU A 77 3.38 -1.56 10.68
C LEU A 77 4.31 -1.04 11.78
N ALA A 78 5.62 -0.97 11.49
CA ALA A 78 6.62 -0.57 12.47
C ALA A 78 6.58 0.94 12.82
N GLY A 79 5.87 1.73 12.01
CA GLY A 79 5.72 3.17 12.22
C GLY A 79 4.69 3.56 13.30
N PHE A 80 3.75 2.68 13.64
CA PHE A 80 2.72 3.01 14.63
C PHE A 80 3.28 3.19 16.04
N ARG A 81 2.66 4.09 16.81
CA ARG A 81 3.03 4.43 18.18
C ARG A 81 1.93 4.05 19.17
N GLY A 82 2.33 3.83 20.42
CA GLY A 82 1.39 3.60 21.53
C GLY A 82 0.68 2.25 21.49
N LEU A 83 1.22 1.29 20.73
CA LEU A 83 0.62 -0.02 20.57
C LEU A 83 0.79 -0.89 21.84
N ARG A 84 -0.21 -1.73 22.10
CA ARG A 84 -0.24 -2.68 23.22
C ARG A 84 -0.46 -4.12 22.80
N ARG A 85 -1.16 -4.35 21.67
CA ARG A 85 -1.52 -5.66 21.14
C ARG A 85 -1.73 -5.56 19.62
N VAL A 86 -1.47 -6.64 18.91
CA VAL A 86 -1.85 -6.80 17.50
C VAL A 86 -3.07 -7.73 17.40
N VAL A 87 -4.08 -7.31 16.65
CA VAL A 87 -5.21 -8.16 16.24
C VAL A 87 -5.08 -8.35 14.74
N MET A 88 -4.90 -9.57 14.27
CA MET A 88 -4.62 -9.82 12.85
C MET A 88 -5.46 -10.97 12.27
N SER A 89 -5.64 -10.92 10.95
CA SER A 89 -6.23 -11.99 10.19
C SER A 89 -5.31 -13.23 10.14
N PRO A 90 -5.84 -14.44 10.14
CA PRO A 90 -5.04 -15.64 9.88
C PRO A 90 -4.59 -15.76 8.42
N LEU A 91 -5.10 -14.91 7.52
CA LEU A 91 -4.85 -14.93 6.07
C LEU A 91 -3.70 -14.00 5.63
N GLU A 92 -2.94 -13.47 6.59
CA GLU A 92 -1.91 -12.47 6.28
C GLU A 92 -0.74 -13.05 5.48
N HIS A 93 -0.28 -12.25 4.51
CA HIS A 93 0.98 -12.50 3.84
C HIS A 93 2.15 -12.45 4.85
N PRO A 94 3.24 -13.25 4.67
CA PRO A 94 4.41 -13.20 5.55
C PRO A 94 4.97 -11.78 5.80
N ALA A 95 4.91 -10.89 4.81
CA ALA A 95 5.31 -9.49 4.97
C ALA A 95 4.51 -8.72 6.04
N VAL A 96 3.28 -9.15 6.35
CA VAL A 96 2.47 -8.58 7.44
C VAL A 96 2.70 -9.38 8.71
N ALA A 97 2.57 -10.71 8.65
CA ALA A 97 2.64 -11.57 9.82
C ALA A 97 3.98 -11.46 10.56
N GLU A 98 5.11 -11.49 9.84
CA GLU A 98 6.45 -11.39 10.41
C GLU A 98 6.73 -9.99 10.99
N ASN A 99 6.25 -8.92 10.32
CA ASN A 99 6.38 -7.58 10.87
C ASN A 99 5.52 -7.38 12.13
N CYS A 100 4.31 -7.94 12.18
CA CYS A 100 3.50 -7.94 13.40
C CYS A 100 4.20 -8.68 14.56
N ALA A 101 4.81 -9.84 14.29
CA ALA A 101 5.57 -10.58 15.28
C ALA A 101 6.81 -9.80 15.76
N ALA A 102 7.49 -9.09 14.87
CA ALA A 102 8.67 -8.30 15.17
C ALA A 102 8.39 -7.07 16.07
N LEU A 103 7.12 -6.66 16.22
CA LEU A 103 6.74 -5.60 17.17
C LEU A 103 6.94 -6.02 18.65
N GLY A 104 7.09 -7.32 18.92
CA GLY A 104 7.29 -7.83 20.28
C GLY A 104 6.06 -7.69 21.19
N LEU A 105 4.88 -7.50 20.60
CA LEU A 105 3.60 -7.34 21.28
C LEU A 105 2.79 -8.65 21.26
N PRO A 106 1.85 -8.86 22.20
CA PRO A 106 0.89 -9.96 22.09
C PRO A 106 0.15 -9.91 20.76
N VAL A 107 0.12 -11.04 20.02
CA VAL A 107 -0.58 -11.17 18.75
C VAL A 107 -1.80 -12.06 18.93
N HIS A 108 -2.97 -11.50 18.69
CA HIS A 108 -4.25 -12.22 18.63
C HIS A 108 -4.65 -12.42 17.15
N ARG A 109 -4.70 -13.68 16.70
CA ARG A 109 -5.28 -14.02 15.39
C ARG A 109 -6.74 -14.35 15.60
N PHE A 110 -7.63 -13.58 14.94
CA PHE A 110 -9.06 -13.91 14.99
C PHE A 110 -9.36 -15.17 14.17
N GLU A 111 -10.45 -15.85 14.48
CA GLU A 111 -10.84 -17.09 13.84
C GLU A 111 -11.76 -16.85 12.63
N MET A 112 -11.60 -17.70 11.61
CA MET A 112 -12.49 -17.80 10.47
C MET A 112 -13.41 -19.00 10.66
N THR A 113 -14.73 -18.81 10.54
CA THR A 113 -15.69 -19.91 10.69
C THR A 113 -16.17 -20.39 9.30
N GLY A 114 -15.82 -21.61 8.94
CA GLY A 114 -16.15 -22.16 7.62
C GLY A 114 -15.62 -21.32 6.46
N GLY A 115 -14.43 -20.73 6.61
CA GLY A 115 -13.80 -19.84 5.63
C GLY A 115 -14.40 -18.43 5.56
N ARG A 116 -15.34 -18.10 6.45
CA ARG A 116 -15.97 -16.77 6.51
C ARG A 116 -15.34 -15.91 7.61
N PRO A 117 -15.06 -14.62 7.33
CA PRO A 117 -14.57 -13.70 8.33
C PRO A 117 -15.62 -13.44 9.42
N PRO A 118 -15.21 -13.21 10.69
CA PRO A 118 -16.11 -12.85 11.75
C PRO A 118 -16.69 -11.44 11.54
N PRO A 119 -17.82 -11.10 12.17
CA PRO A 119 -18.28 -9.71 12.22
C PRO A 119 -17.30 -8.84 12.99
N ALA A 120 -17.27 -7.53 12.73
CA ALA A 120 -16.29 -6.60 13.28
C ALA A 120 -16.28 -6.57 14.82
N GLU A 121 -17.44 -6.71 15.46
CA GLU A 121 -17.60 -6.72 16.91
C GLU A 121 -16.88 -7.92 17.57
N ALA A 122 -16.78 -9.04 16.85
CA ALA A 122 -16.11 -10.24 17.34
C ALA A 122 -14.57 -10.12 17.36
N LEU A 123 -13.99 -9.09 16.73
CA LEU A 123 -12.56 -8.81 16.80
C LEU A 123 -12.10 -8.37 18.19
N GLY A 124 -13.01 -7.88 19.03
CA GLY A 124 -12.73 -7.46 20.41
C GLY A 124 -11.64 -6.39 20.50
N LEU A 125 -11.68 -5.43 19.55
CA LEU A 125 -10.71 -4.33 19.46
C LEU A 125 -10.83 -3.38 20.65
N ARG A 126 -9.68 -2.83 21.08
CA ARG A 126 -9.55 -1.92 22.21
C ARG A 126 -8.57 -0.81 21.91
N GLU A 127 -8.61 0.25 22.68
CA GLU A 127 -7.63 1.33 22.64
C GLU A 127 -6.19 0.77 22.78
N GLY A 128 -5.31 1.21 21.87
CA GLY A 128 -3.92 0.76 21.78
C GLY A 128 -3.73 -0.55 21.03
N ASP A 129 -4.77 -1.17 20.45
CA ASP A 129 -4.59 -2.28 19.52
C ASP A 129 -4.12 -1.77 18.15
N LEU A 130 -3.41 -2.64 17.43
CA LEU A 130 -3.19 -2.53 15.99
C LEU A 130 -3.98 -3.63 15.29
N LEU A 131 -4.98 -3.23 14.54
CA LEU A 131 -5.63 -4.13 13.58
C LEU A 131 -4.76 -4.26 12.33
N ALA A 132 -4.35 -5.49 11.97
CA ALA A 132 -3.61 -5.80 10.75
C ALA A 132 -4.38 -6.82 9.92
N VAL A 133 -4.86 -6.41 8.74
CA VAL A 133 -5.75 -7.25 7.90
C VAL A 133 -5.41 -7.12 6.42
N THR A 134 -5.41 -8.25 5.71
CA THR A 134 -5.42 -8.27 4.26
C THR A 134 -6.81 -7.88 3.72
N TRP A 135 -6.86 -7.09 2.65
CA TRP A 135 -8.12 -6.76 1.98
C TRP A 135 -8.59 -7.90 1.09
N VAL A 136 -7.68 -8.38 0.24
CA VAL A 136 -7.93 -9.53 -0.64
C VAL A 136 -6.79 -10.52 -0.45
N ASN A 137 -7.11 -11.74 -0.05
CA ASN A 137 -6.11 -12.78 0.16
C ASN A 137 -5.52 -13.26 -1.18
N HIS A 138 -4.21 -13.37 -1.25
CA HIS A 138 -3.47 -13.68 -2.47
C HIS A 138 -3.55 -15.15 -2.91
N GLU A 139 -3.95 -16.07 -2.03
CA GLU A 139 -4.07 -17.49 -2.32
C GLU A 139 -5.51 -17.90 -2.63
N THR A 140 -6.44 -17.48 -1.78
CA THR A 140 -7.85 -17.90 -1.84
C THR A 140 -8.75 -16.93 -2.57
N GLY A 141 -8.32 -15.67 -2.77
CA GLY A 141 -9.15 -14.59 -3.28
C GLY A 141 -10.22 -14.10 -2.30
N THR A 142 -10.20 -14.56 -1.04
CA THR A 142 -11.14 -14.10 -0.01
C THR A 142 -11.04 -12.59 0.19
N ILE A 143 -12.16 -11.90 0.14
CA ILE A 143 -12.27 -10.46 0.42
C ILE A 143 -12.76 -10.30 1.86
N LEU A 144 -11.97 -9.64 2.70
CA LEU A 144 -12.34 -9.32 4.07
C LEU A 144 -13.19 -8.03 4.12
N PRO A 145 -14.10 -7.88 5.09
CA PRO A 145 -14.95 -6.70 5.26
C PRO A 145 -14.15 -5.57 5.95
N VAL A 146 -13.09 -5.12 5.27
CA VAL A 146 -12.10 -4.19 5.84
C VAL A 146 -12.68 -2.82 6.20
N GLU A 147 -13.76 -2.38 5.53
CA GLU A 147 -14.45 -1.13 5.86
C GLU A 147 -15.09 -1.20 7.26
N ASP A 148 -15.78 -2.32 7.56
CA ASP A 148 -16.38 -2.54 8.87
C ASP A 148 -15.31 -2.69 9.95
N TYR A 149 -14.23 -3.38 9.63
CA TYR A 149 -13.09 -3.59 10.52
C TYR A 149 -12.35 -2.29 10.86
N CYS A 150 -12.10 -1.44 9.88
CA CYS A 150 -11.46 -0.13 10.09
C CYS A 150 -12.37 0.82 10.86
N ARG A 151 -13.70 0.75 10.62
CA ARG A 151 -14.68 1.49 11.40
C ARG A 151 -14.64 1.07 12.87
N ALA A 152 -14.71 -0.23 13.17
CA ALA A 152 -14.65 -0.76 14.52
C ALA A 152 -13.31 -0.42 15.21
N ALA A 153 -12.19 -0.48 14.49
CA ALA A 153 -10.89 -0.07 15.01
C ALA A 153 -10.90 1.40 15.46
N ARG A 154 -11.43 2.28 14.62
CA ARG A 154 -11.54 3.72 14.93
C ARG A 154 -12.44 3.97 16.14
N GLU A 155 -13.59 3.32 16.22
CA GLU A 155 -14.54 3.44 17.34
C GLU A 155 -13.93 2.95 18.64
N ALA A 156 -13.08 1.93 18.57
CA ALA A 156 -12.35 1.38 19.72
C ALA A 156 -11.08 2.17 20.13
N GLY A 157 -10.68 3.20 19.36
CA GLY A 157 -9.40 3.89 19.59
C GLY A 157 -8.17 3.05 19.19
N ALA A 158 -8.35 2.03 18.35
CA ALA A 158 -7.30 1.20 17.80
C ALA A 158 -6.76 1.79 16.49
N SER A 159 -5.49 1.52 16.19
CA SER A 159 -4.88 1.81 14.88
C SER A 159 -5.20 0.70 13.88
N SER A 160 -5.19 1.03 12.57
CA SER A 160 -5.48 0.05 11.53
C SER A 160 -4.48 0.09 10.37
N PHE A 161 -3.97 -1.09 10.04
CA PHE A 161 -3.17 -1.35 8.85
C PHE A 161 -3.89 -2.34 7.93
N VAL A 162 -3.97 -2.01 6.63
CA VAL A 162 -4.58 -2.88 5.63
C VAL A 162 -3.56 -3.25 4.56
N ASP A 163 -3.37 -4.53 4.31
CA ASP A 163 -2.68 -5.01 3.11
C ASP A 163 -3.62 -4.94 1.90
N GLY A 164 -3.51 -3.86 1.13
CA GLY A 164 -4.28 -3.62 -0.10
C GLY A 164 -3.56 -4.09 -1.38
N ILE A 165 -2.45 -4.82 -1.25
CA ILE A 165 -1.60 -5.20 -2.40
C ILE A 165 -2.37 -6.00 -3.45
N GLN A 166 -3.27 -6.88 -3.04
CA GLN A 166 -4.12 -7.63 -3.98
C GLN A 166 -5.45 -6.93 -4.31
N ALA A 167 -5.83 -5.89 -3.57
CA ALA A 167 -7.07 -5.15 -3.82
C ALA A 167 -6.93 -4.18 -5.00
N LEU A 168 -5.80 -3.46 -5.08
CA LEU A 168 -5.58 -2.44 -6.11
C LEU A 168 -5.74 -3.01 -7.53
N GLY A 169 -6.62 -2.39 -8.31
CA GLY A 169 -6.89 -2.77 -9.70
C GLY A 169 -7.64 -4.10 -9.88
N LYS A 170 -8.18 -4.70 -8.80
CA LYS A 170 -9.03 -5.90 -8.82
C LYS A 170 -10.38 -5.67 -8.16
N VAL A 171 -10.42 -4.82 -7.13
CA VAL A 171 -11.67 -4.32 -6.52
C VAL A 171 -11.63 -2.80 -6.50
N PRO A 172 -12.77 -2.10 -6.39
CA PRO A 172 -12.78 -0.66 -6.15
C PRO A 172 -12.03 -0.30 -4.87
N VAL A 173 -11.11 0.64 -4.96
CA VAL A 173 -10.30 1.11 -3.82
C VAL A 173 -10.57 2.58 -3.57
N ASN A 174 -10.96 2.92 -2.34
CA ASN A 174 -11.04 4.30 -1.85
C ASN A 174 -10.60 4.35 -0.40
N VAL A 175 -9.34 4.73 -0.16
CA VAL A 175 -8.75 4.72 1.19
C VAL A 175 -9.36 5.75 2.13
N ARG A 176 -9.99 6.82 1.61
CA ARG A 176 -10.72 7.79 2.44
C ARG A 176 -12.01 7.19 2.99
N ALA A 177 -12.78 6.50 2.14
CA ALA A 177 -14.00 5.81 2.54
C ALA A 177 -13.68 4.64 3.48
N LEU A 178 -12.63 3.87 3.17
CA LEU A 178 -12.14 2.78 4.02
C LEU A 178 -11.80 3.25 5.43
N GLY A 179 -11.19 4.44 5.54
CA GLY A 179 -10.86 5.04 6.82
C GLY A 179 -9.76 4.33 7.61
N ALA A 180 -8.94 3.51 6.95
CA ALA A 180 -7.74 2.93 7.54
C ALA A 180 -6.68 4.00 7.87
N ASP A 181 -5.82 3.73 8.84
CA ASP A 181 -4.70 4.60 9.18
C ASP A 181 -3.53 4.43 8.21
N ALA A 182 -3.27 3.19 7.75
CA ALA A 182 -2.29 2.92 6.73
C ALA A 182 -2.73 1.78 5.80
N VAL A 183 -2.38 1.87 4.50
CA VAL A 183 -2.68 0.84 3.49
C VAL A 183 -1.49 0.65 2.56
N ALA A 184 -1.03 -0.60 2.40
CA ALA A 184 0.07 -0.93 1.49
C ALA A 184 -0.44 -1.33 0.10
N PHE A 185 0.30 -0.92 -0.96
CA PHE A 185 0.05 -1.27 -2.36
C PHE A 185 1.34 -1.59 -3.09
N ALA A 186 1.28 -2.40 -4.16
CA ALA A 186 2.45 -2.80 -4.94
C ALA A 186 2.19 -2.77 -6.44
N ALA A 187 3.10 -2.15 -7.19
CA ALA A 187 2.94 -1.89 -8.62
C ALA A 187 2.85 -3.16 -9.47
N GLN A 188 3.64 -4.21 -9.16
CA GLN A 188 3.68 -5.44 -9.94
C GLN A 188 2.36 -6.23 -9.94
N LYS A 189 1.44 -5.91 -9.04
CA LYS A 189 0.11 -6.55 -8.99
C LYS A 189 -0.90 -5.90 -9.94
N VAL A 190 -0.56 -4.72 -10.48
CA VAL A 190 -1.43 -3.94 -11.39
C VAL A 190 -0.79 -3.64 -12.74
N GLY A 191 0.17 -4.46 -13.17
CA GLY A 191 0.87 -4.27 -14.45
C GLY A 191 1.91 -3.16 -14.43
N GLY A 192 2.32 -2.73 -13.25
CA GLY A 192 3.47 -1.87 -13.03
C GLY A 192 4.76 -2.68 -12.85
N PRO A 193 5.90 -2.03 -12.59
CA PRO A 193 7.19 -2.70 -12.42
C PRO A 193 7.30 -3.41 -11.07
N THR A 194 8.18 -4.39 -10.98
CA THR A 194 8.79 -4.79 -9.72
C THR A 194 9.67 -3.66 -9.18
N GLY A 195 9.87 -3.60 -7.87
CA GLY A 195 10.73 -2.56 -7.27
C GLY A 195 10.02 -1.20 -7.10
N ALA A 196 8.70 -1.15 -7.18
CA ALA A 196 7.88 0.01 -6.84
C ALA A 196 6.63 -0.41 -6.04
N ALA A 197 6.37 0.31 -4.97
CA ALA A 197 5.20 0.14 -4.12
C ALA A 197 4.83 1.50 -3.49
N ALA A 198 3.71 1.55 -2.81
CA ALA A 198 3.25 2.74 -2.10
C ALA A 198 2.61 2.36 -0.77
N LEU A 199 2.83 3.19 0.23
CA LEU A 199 2.13 3.18 1.50
C LEU A 199 1.25 4.43 1.57
N PHE A 200 -0.04 4.26 1.75
CA PHE A 200 -0.92 5.33 2.20
C PHE A 200 -0.82 5.46 3.72
N VAL A 201 -0.66 6.67 4.22
CA VAL A 201 -0.75 6.97 5.65
C VAL A 201 -1.73 8.13 5.83
N ARG A 202 -2.79 7.88 6.59
CA ARG A 202 -3.82 8.88 6.89
C ARG A 202 -3.20 10.06 7.65
N ARG A 203 -3.59 11.28 7.26
CA ARG A 203 -3.17 12.48 7.98
C ARG A 203 -3.66 12.43 9.44
N GLY A 204 -2.73 12.61 10.38
CA GLY A 204 -3.00 12.55 11.82
C GLY A 204 -3.05 11.14 12.42
N ALA A 205 -2.75 10.09 11.64
CA ALA A 205 -2.50 8.77 12.22
C ALA A 205 -1.28 8.82 13.16
N PRO A 206 -1.27 8.05 14.27
CA PRO A 206 -0.14 8.00 15.21
C PRO A 206 1.02 7.18 14.60
N HIS A 207 1.62 7.70 13.54
CA HIS A 207 2.57 6.99 12.69
C HIS A 207 3.78 7.87 12.36
N ASP A 208 4.98 7.37 12.66
CA ASP A 208 6.27 7.95 12.32
C ASP A 208 7.08 7.00 11.45
N SER A 209 8.14 7.50 10.81
CA SER A 209 9.04 6.63 10.05
C SER A 209 9.83 5.71 10.98
N PRO A 210 9.83 4.38 10.75
CA PRO A 210 10.75 3.48 11.44
C PRO A 210 12.17 3.52 10.86
N LEU A 211 12.36 4.15 9.70
CA LEU A 211 13.64 4.26 9.00
C LEU A 211 14.32 5.60 9.32
N LEU A 212 15.63 5.56 9.48
CA LEU A 212 16.45 6.74 9.73
C LEU A 212 17.21 7.15 8.47
N GLY A 213 17.27 8.46 8.19
CA GLY A 213 18.00 8.98 7.02
C GLY A 213 17.58 10.38 6.60
N GLY A 214 17.66 10.65 5.29
CA GLY A 214 17.34 11.96 4.71
C GLY A 214 15.85 12.29 4.67
N PRO A 215 15.48 13.51 4.21
CA PRO A 215 14.12 14.02 4.26
C PRO A 215 13.21 13.52 3.11
N GLN A 216 13.67 12.51 2.34
CA GLN A 216 12.88 11.98 1.24
C GLN A 216 11.52 11.46 1.72
N GLU A 217 10.52 11.45 0.83
CA GLU A 217 9.15 11.07 1.15
C GLU A 217 8.61 11.83 2.38
N ARG A 218 9.01 13.10 2.54
CA ARG A 218 8.64 13.96 3.69
C ARG A 218 9.09 13.37 5.03
N GLY A 219 10.28 12.72 5.05
CA GLY A 219 10.86 12.09 6.22
C GLY A 219 10.25 10.72 6.56
N ARG A 220 9.29 10.22 5.75
CA ARG A 220 8.61 8.94 6.02
C ARG A 220 9.34 7.74 5.44
N ARG A 221 10.09 7.93 4.34
CA ARG A 221 10.91 6.89 3.75
C ARG A 221 12.19 7.52 3.20
N PRO A 222 13.26 7.55 3.98
CA PRO A 222 14.55 8.11 3.56
C PRO A 222 15.20 7.26 2.47
N GLY A 223 16.16 7.83 1.75
CA GLY A 223 16.87 7.22 0.65
C GLY A 223 16.41 7.74 -0.70
N THR A 224 17.34 7.81 -1.66
CA THR A 224 17.09 8.34 -3.01
C THR A 224 15.99 7.54 -3.70
N PRO A 225 14.92 8.20 -4.18
CA PRO A 225 13.83 7.51 -4.87
C PRO A 225 14.25 7.06 -6.27
N ASP A 226 13.81 5.88 -6.67
CA ASP A 226 13.89 5.41 -8.06
C ASP A 226 12.74 6.03 -8.87
N VAL A 227 12.99 7.23 -9.39
CA VAL A 227 11.98 8.03 -10.09
C VAL A 227 11.40 7.28 -11.29
N GLU A 228 12.25 6.57 -12.05
CA GLU A 228 11.82 5.82 -13.22
C GLU A 228 10.77 4.74 -12.86
N ARG A 229 11.01 3.98 -11.79
CA ARG A 229 10.06 2.95 -11.33
C ARG A 229 8.77 3.54 -10.82
N PHE A 230 8.81 4.69 -10.14
CA PHE A 230 7.59 5.33 -9.66
C PHE A 230 6.78 5.96 -10.79
N VAL A 231 7.41 6.50 -11.84
CA VAL A 231 6.70 6.91 -13.07
C VAL A 231 5.94 5.75 -13.70
N ARG A 232 6.55 4.57 -13.75
CA ARG A 232 5.89 3.34 -14.24
C ARG A 232 4.71 2.93 -13.36
N PHE A 233 4.85 3.07 -12.04
CA PHE A 233 3.73 2.80 -11.13
C PHE A 233 2.59 3.80 -11.36
N GLY A 234 2.90 5.09 -11.51
CA GLY A 234 1.90 6.11 -11.85
C GLY A 234 1.16 5.80 -13.15
N ALA A 235 1.87 5.35 -14.20
CA ALA A 235 1.26 4.94 -15.46
C ALA A 235 0.34 3.71 -15.29
N ALA A 236 0.77 2.71 -14.51
CA ALA A 236 -0.06 1.56 -14.18
C ALA A 236 -1.31 1.95 -13.38
N ALA A 237 -1.18 2.90 -12.46
CA ALA A 237 -2.29 3.43 -11.66
C ALA A 237 -3.35 4.13 -12.54
N LYS A 238 -2.93 4.93 -13.51
CA LYS A 238 -3.85 5.57 -14.48
C LYS A 238 -4.64 4.58 -15.32
N ALA A 239 -4.14 3.38 -15.54
CA ALA A 239 -4.82 2.33 -16.32
C ALA A 239 -5.86 1.53 -15.51
N ILE A 240 -5.91 1.69 -14.17
CA ILE A 240 -6.80 0.92 -13.27
C ILE A 240 -8.28 1.09 -13.62
N PRO A 241 -8.85 2.29 -13.84
CA PRO A 241 -10.28 2.43 -14.14
C PRO A 241 -10.71 1.64 -15.38
N GLY A 242 -9.92 1.69 -16.46
CA GLY A 242 -10.19 0.92 -17.67
C GLY A 242 -10.12 -0.60 -17.45
N ARG A 243 -9.17 -1.03 -16.62
CA ARG A 243 -9.01 -2.44 -16.25
C ARG A 243 -10.21 -2.94 -15.44
N LEU A 244 -10.64 -2.20 -14.41
CA LEU A 244 -11.81 -2.55 -13.59
C LEU A 244 -13.09 -2.60 -14.43
N ALA A 245 -13.26 -1.69 -15.38
CA ALA A 245 -14.41 -1.68 -16.27
C ALA A 245 -14.44 -2.89 -17.23
N ALA A 246 -13.28 -3.45 -17.56
CA ALA A 246 -13.15 -4.60 -18.45
C ALA A 246 -13.22 -5.97 -17.73
N MET A 247 -13.27 -5.99 -16.41
CA MET A 247 -13.41 -7.24 -15.64
C MET A 247 -14.82 -7.81 -15.77
N PRO A 248 -14.98 -9.14 -15.98
CA PRO A 248 -16.27 -9.80 -15.86
C PRO A 248 -16.86 -9.56 -14.47
N ARG A 249 -18.16 -9.27 -14.42
CA ARG A 249 -18.92 -9.15 -13.16
C ARG A 249 -19.30 -10.50 -12.63
#